data_9c01eb48c9aab0bc1e599dc5be933292
#
_entry.id   9c01eb48c9aab0bc1e599dc5be933292
#
_cell.length_a   1.000
_cell.length_b   1.000
_cell.length_c   1.000
_cell.angle_alpha   90.00
_cell.angle_beta   90.00
_cell.angle_gamma   90.00
#
_symmetry.space_group_name_H-M   'P 1'
#
loop_
_entity.id
_entity.type
_entity.pdbx_description
1 polymer ?
#
loop_
_entity_poly.entity_id
_entity_poly.type
_entity_poly.pdbx_seq_one_letter_code
_entity_poly.pdbx_strand_id
1 'polypeptide(L)'
;GIDAEQMRFLDVFLLHCLLQDSPQTDNREYGQILENQRRVVDRGREPELALSRGDGETSLQEWAGELLTQLQPIAQALDASNADSAHAEAVNAMAQRLQNPELTPAAQLLEEVRSSDSTYFQTALRHAQEHREFFLDSPLDPAIEEQFISLAAHSLEDQKAIEAADTQSFD
;
A
#
# COMPACT_ATOMS: atom_id res chain seq x y z
N GLY A 1 -2.71 10.08 -1.48
CA GLY A 1 -2.61 8.95 -2.41
C GLY A 1 -1.46 8.02 -2.03
N ILE A 2 -1.28 6.93 -2.75
CA ILE A 2 -0.14 6.05 -2.63
C ILE A 2 0.97 6.65 -3.51
N ASP A 3 2.17 6.83 -2.96
CA ASP A 3 3.35 7.30 -3.68
C ASP A 3 4.21 6.14 -4.22
N ALA A 4 5.26 6.47 -4.98
CA ALA A 4 6.14 5.47 -5.58
C ALA A 4 6.93 4.64 -4.54
N GLU A 5 7.28 5.22 -3.37
CA GLU A 5 7.94 4.52 -2.28
C GLU A 5 7.00 3.46 -1.68
N GLN A 6 5.73 3.83 -1.44
CA GLN A 6 4.73 2.91 -0.93
C GLN A 6 4.40 1.80 -1.93
N MET A 7 4.40 2.08 -3.23
CA MET A 7 4.22 1.07 -4.27
C MET A 7 5.36 0.05 -4.24
N ARG A 8 6.62 0.50 -4.19
CA ARG A 8 7.79 -0.40 -4.09
C ARG A 8 7.76 -1.24 -2.82
N PHE A 9 7.34 -0.66 -1.70
CA PHE A 9 7.13 -1.44 -0.48
C PHE A 9 6.06 -2.53 -0.67
N LEU A 10 4.94 -2.21 -1.32
CA LEU A 10 3.89 -3.18 -1.62
C LEU A 10 4.39 -4.31 -2.53
N ASP A 11 5.22 -4.02 -3.52
CA ASP A 11 5.83 -5.04 -4.39
C ASP A 11 6.63 -6.05 -3.55
N VAL A 12 7.50 -5.57 -2.65
CA VAL A 12 8.27 -6.43 -1.74
C VAL A 12 7.35 -7.23 -0.82
N PHE A 13 6.34 -6.58 -0.24
CA PHE A 13 5.41 -7.21 0.69
C PHE A 13 4.56 -8.30 0.01
N LEU A 14 4.05 -8.05 -1.18
CA LEU A 14 3.25 -9.02 -1.92
C LEU A 14 4.09 -10.23 -2.35
N LEU A 15 5.35 -10.03 -2.76
CA LEU A 15 6.28 -11.13 -3.03
C LEU A 15 6.58 -11.93 -1.76
N HIS A 16 6.76 -11.29 -0.63
CA HIS A 16 6.90 -11.98 0.65
C HIS A 16 5.69 -12.86 0.94
N CYS A 17 4.48 -12.32 0.82
CA CYS A 17 3.25 -13.09 1.02
C CYS A 17 3.13 -14.28 0.05
N LEU A 18 3.58 -14.12 -1.20
CA LEU A 18 3.58 -15.19 -2.20
C LEU A 18 4.57 -16.31 -1.88
N LEU A 19 5.70 -15.99 -1.27
CA LEU A 19 6.78 -16.94 -0.95
C LEU A 19 6.60 -17.64 0.42
N GLN A 20 5.69 -17.14 1.26
CA GLN A 20 5.40 -17.74 2.56
C GLN A 20 4.42 -18.90 2.46
N ASP A 21 4.52 -19.83 3.40
CA ASP A 21 3.50 -20.84 3.59
C ASP A 21 2.15 -20.16 3.94
N SER A 22 1.08 -20.62 3.30
CA SER A 22 -0.27 -20.09 3.51
C SER A 22 -1.16 -21.19 4.13
N PRO A 23 -1.08 -21.40 5.45
CA PRO A 23 -1.95 -22.36 6.14
C PRO A 23 -3.42 -21.90 6.06
N GLN A 24 -4.34 -22.85 6.24
CA GLN A 24 -5.75 -22.53 6.29
C GLN A 24 -6.06 -21.72 7.55
N THR A 25 -6.76 -20.60 7.37
CA THR A 25 -7.23 -19.74 8.45
C THR A 25 -8.56 -20.27 9.00
N ASP A 26 -8.66 -20.47 10.30
CA ASP A 26 -9.90 -20.80 10.97
C ASP A 26 -10.72 -19.54 11.36
N ASN A 27 -11.96 -19.76 11.85
CA ASN A 27 -12.84 -18.65 12.23
C ASN A 27 -12.30 -17.82 13.41
N ARG A 28 -11.51 -18.42 14.29
CA ARG A 28 -10.89 -17.73 15.43
C ARG A 28 -9.79 -16.79 14.94
N GLU A 29 -8.90 -17.32 14.13
CA GLU A 29 -7.80 -16.55 13.53
C GLU A 29 -8.35 -15.39 12.68
N TYR A 30 -9.39 -15.66 11.87
CA TYR A 30 -10.05 -14.61 11.11
C TYR A 30 -10.61 -13.49 12.02
N GLY A 31 -11.21 -13.86 13.14
CA GLY A 31 -11.65 -12.88 14.14
C GLY A 31 -10.51 -12.06 14.75
N GLN A 32 -9.36 -12.68 15.01
CA GLN A 32 -8.16 -11.98 15.48
C GLN A 32 -7.60 -11.00 14.43
N ILE A 33 -7.57 -11.40 13.16
CA ILE A 33 -7.14 -10.53 12.05
C ILE A 33 -8.00 -9.27 11.97
N LEU A 34 -9.33 -9.41 12.01
CA LEU A 34 -10.24 -8.27 11.98
C LEU A 34 -10.08 -7.34 13.19
N GLU A 35 -9.92 -7.91 14.38
CA GLU A 35 -9.71 -7.12 15.60
C GLU A 35 -8.35 -6.41 15.58
N ASN A 36 -7.28 -7.07 15.12
CA ASN A 36 -5.98 -6.46 14.95
C ASN A 36 -6.03 -5.30 13.94
N GLN A 37 -6.72 -5.50 12.80
CA GLN A 37 -6.91 -4.45 11.81
C GLN A 37 -7.61 -3.22 12.44
N ARG A 38 -8.69 -3.44 13.20
CA ARG A 38 -9.40 -2.37 13.90
C ARG A 38 -8.49 -1.64 14.90
N ARG A 39 -7.74 -2.38 15.73
CA ARG A 39 -6.78 -1.80 16.69
C ARG A 39 -5.74 -0.94 16.01
N VAL A 40 -5.17 -1.41 14.89
CA VAL A 40 -4.16 -0.65 14.14
C VAL A 40 -4.74 0.60 13.48
N VAL A 41 -5.95 0.52 12.92
CA VAL A 41 -6.63 1.69 12.33
C VAL A 41 -6.91 2.75 13.38
N ASP A 42 -7.41 2.34 14.55
CA ASP A 42 -7.83 3.27 15.61
C ASP A 42 -6.63 3.82 16.42
N ARG A 43 -5.61 2.98 16.66
CA ARG A 43 -4.60 3.19 17.68
C ARG A 43 -3.16 2.91 17.23
N GLY A 44 -2.91 2.73 15.91
CA GLY A 44 -1.62 2.27 15.38
C GLY A 44 -0.40 3.15 15.69
N ARG A 45 -0.61 4.38 16.16
CA ARG A 45 0.46 5.28 16.63
C ARG A 45 0.69 5.24 18.15
N GLU A 46 -0.09 4.45 18.89
CA GLU A 46 0.12 4.31 20.33
C GLU A 46 1.36 3.45 20.63
N PRO A 47 2.18 3.87 21.60
CA PRO A 47 3.28 3.03 22.05
C PRO A 47 2.77 1.68 22.55
N GLU A 48 3.50 0.61 22.25
CA GLU A 48 3.25 -0.75 22.76
C GLU A 48 1.85 -1.29 22.46
N LEU A 49 1.21 -0.87 21.34
CA LEU A 49 -0.06 -1.44 20.94
C LEU A 49 0.05 -2.96 20.82
N ALA A 50 -0.70 -3.68 21.65
CA ALA A 50 -0.75 -5.14 21.64
C ALA A 50 -1.69 -5.66 20.55
N LEU A 51 -1.22 -6.65 19.80
CA LEU A 51 -1.94 -7.37 18.75
C LEU A 51 -1.99 -8.86 19.08
N SER A 52 -3.11 -9.51 18.75
CA SER A 52 -3.26 -10.96 18.91
C SER A 52 -2.42 -11.71 17.87
N ARG A 53 -1.63 -12.69 18.31
CA ARG A 53 -0.80 -13.55 17.45
C ARG A 53 -0.83 -14.98 17.95
N GLY A 54 -1.55 -15.84 17.24
CA GLY A 54 -1.80 -17.22 17.67
C GLY A 54 -2.56 -17.28 19.00
N ASP A 55 -1.99 -17.92 20.01
CA ASP A 55 -2.56 -18.02 21.36
C ASP A 55 -2.11 -16.91 22.32
N GLY A 56 -1.29 -15.97 21.85
CA GLY A 56 -0.72 -14.88 22.66
C GLY A 56 -0.96 -13.51 22.07
N GLU A 57 -0.21 -12.55 22.61
CA GLU A 57 -0.13 -11.18 22.11
C GLU A 57 1.33 -10.80 21.86
N THR A 58 1.54 -9.88 20.93
CA THR A 58 2.83 -9.25 20.63
C THR A 58 2.61 -7.75 20.40
N SER A 59 3.63 -6.94 20.56
CA SER A 59 3.50 -5.52 20.22
C SER A 59 3.49 -5.32 18.70
N LEU A 60 2.79 -4.29 18.23
CA LEU A 60 2.84 -3.87 16.82
C LEU A 60 4.28 -3.64 16.36
N GLN A 61 5.10 -2.98 17.18
CA GLN A 61 6.49 -2.65 16.84
C GLN A 61 7.36 -3.90 16.70
N GLU A 62 7.21 -4.87 17.58
CA GLU A 62 7.96 -6.13 17.52
C GLU A 62 7.56 -6.93 16.28
N TRP A 63 6.26 -7.16 16.07
CA TRP A 63 5.78 -7.94 14.92
C TRP A 63 6.09 -7.28 13.59
N ALA A 64 5.84 -5.98 13.46
CA ALA A 64 6.20 -5.25 12.24
C ALA A 64 7.72 -5.20 12.01
N GLY A 65 8.54 -5.09 13.08
CA GLY A 65 10.00 -5.15 12.99
C GLY A 65 10.51 -6.49 12.48
N GLU A 66 9.94 -7.61 12.98
CA GLU A 66 10.22 -8.96 12.47
C GLU A 66 9.89 -9.06 10.97
N LEU A 67 8.70 -8.59 10.57
CA LEU A 67 8.25 -8.59 9.18
C LEU A 67 9.21 -7.78 8.29
N LEU A 68 9.52 -6.55 8.66
CA LEU A 68 10.43 -5.69 7.90
C LEU A 68 11.82 -6.33 7.73
N THR A 69 12.29 -7.06 8.74
CA THR A 69 13.54 -7.82 8.65
C THR A 69 13.46 -8.94 7.60
N GLN A 70 12.32 -9.63 7.52
CA GLN A 70 12.10 -10.68 6.52
C GLN A 70 11.94 -10.12 5.09
N LEU A 71 11.52 -8.87 4.94
CA LEU A 71 11.38 -8.20 3.65
C LEU A 71 12.73 -7.77 3.05
N GLN A 72 13.75 -7.51 3.84
CA GLN A 72 15.05 -7.00 3.38
C GLN A 72 15.70 -7.86 2.28
N PRO A 73 15.84 -9.19 2.40
CA PRO A 73 16.46 -10.00 1.35
C PRO A 73 15.66 -9.98 0.04
N ILE A 74 14.33 -9.86 0.09
CA ILE A 74 13.48 -9.76 -1.08
C ILE A 74 13.71 -8.42 -1.79
N ALA A 75 13.73 -7.32 -1.02
CA ALA A 75 14.02 -5.99 -1.54
C ALA A 75 15.39 -5.94 -2.23
N GLN A 76 16.43 -6.52 -1.60
CA GLN A 76 17.78 -6.59 -2.18
C GLN A 76 17.81 -7.42 -3.47
N ALA A 77 17.05 -8.51 -3.56
CA ALA A 77 16.96 -9.32 -4.78
C ALA A 77 16.30 -8.56 -5.93
N LEU A 78 15.23 -7.79 -5.65
CA LEU A 78 14.59 -6.92 -6.64
C LEU A 78 15.53 -5.80 -7.11
N ASP A 79 16.21 -5.15 -6.18
CA ASP A 79 17.16 -4.06 -6.50
C ASP A 79 18.34 -4.59 -7.32
N ALA A 80 18.86 -5.77 -7.01
CA ALA A 80 19.91 -6.41 -7.80
C ALA A 80 19.45 -6.72 -9.24
N SER A 81 18.17 -7.08 -9.42
CA SER A 81 17.58 -7.32 -10.75
C SER A 81 17.38 -6.02 -11.54
N ASN A 82 17.05 -4.93 -10.87
CA ASN A 82 16.77 -3.62 -11.47
C ASN A 82 17.99 -2.71 -11.54
N ALA A 83 19.11 -3.10 -10.92
CA ALA A 83 20.34 -2.31 -10.78
C ALA A 83 20.09 -0.95 -10.06
N ASP A 84 19.23 -0.96 -9.04
CA ASP A 84 18.92 0.20 -8.19
C ASP A 84 18.89 -0.18 -6.69
N SER A 85 18.41 0.71 -5.81
CA SER A 85 18.25 0.51 -4.35
C SER A 85 16.85 0.86 -3.86
N ALA A 86 15.92 1.07 -4.75
CA ALA A 86 14.65 1.71 -4.46
C ALA A 86 13.71 0.88 -3.58
N HIS A 87 13.77 -0.46 -3.66
CA HIS A 87 12.96 -1.35 -2.83
C HIS A 87 13.53 -1.45 -1.41
N ALA A 88 14.85 -1.56 -1.26
CA ALA A 88 15.49 -1.55 0.05
C ALA A 88 15.29 -0.20 0.77
N GLU A 89 15.35 0.90 0.05
CA GLU A 89 15.03 2.23 0.57
C GLU A 89 13.59 2.33 1.03
N ALA A 90 12.63 1.79 0.27
CA ALA A 90 11.23 1.75 0.64
C ALA A 90 10.97 0.93 1.92
N VAL A 91 11.61 -0.24 2.08
CA VAL A 91 11.51 -1.03 3.32
C VAL A 91 12.13 -0.27 4.50
N ASN A 92 13.27 0.41 4.30
CA ASN A 92 13.90 1.23 5.33
C ASN A 92 13.04 2.43 5.74
N ALA A 93 12.34 3.06 4.81
CA ALA A 93 11.39 4.14 5.10
C ALA A 93 10.23 3.65 5.98
N MET A 94 9.71 2.45 5.73
CA MET A 94 8.70 1.84 6.62
C MET A 94 9.26 1.53 8.01
N ALA A 95 10.52 1.08 8.11
CA ALA A 95 11.19 0.88 9.40
C ALA A 95 11.34 2.19 10.19
N GLN A 96 11.64 3.29 9.51
CA GLN A 96 11.70 4.62 10.14
C GLN A 96 10.31 5.06 10.66
N ARG A 97 9.24 4.85 9.89
CA ARG A 97 7.86 5.14 10.31
C ARG A 97 7.41 4.29 11.49
N LEU A 98 7.88 3.03 11.57
CA LEU A 98 7.63 2.16 12.71
C LEU A 98 8.29 2.69 13.99
N GLN A 99 9.52 3.18 13.90
CA GLN A 99 10.26 3.76 15.01
C GLN A 99 9.76 5.14 15.41
N ASN A 100 9.32 5.93 14.44
CA ASN A 100 8.80 7.28 14.63
C ASN A 100 7.42 7.43 13.96
N PRO A 101 6.32 7.19 14.70
CA PRO A 101 4.96 7.29 14.16
C PRO A 101 4.58 8.68 13.59
N GLU A 102 5.31 9.74 13.95
CA GLU A 102 5.08 11.08 13.40
C GLU A 102 5.50 11.19 11.92
N LEU A 103 6.27 10.23 11.41
CA LEU A 103 6.60 10.13 9.99
C LEU A 103 5.50 9.46 9.15
N THR A 104 4.44 8.97 9.78
CA THR A 104 3.32 8.37 9.04
C THR A 104 2.53 9.44 8.29
N PRO A 105 1.99 9.12 7.09
CA PRO A 105 1.17 10.08 6.32
C PRO A 105 -0.01 10.64 7.13
N ALA A 106 -0.61 9.83 7.99
CA ALA A 106 -1.72 10.26 8.85
C ALA A 106 -1.27 11.29 9.90
N ALA A 107 -0.08 11.12 10.50
CA ALA A 107 0.47 12.07 11.46
C ALA A 107 0.83 13.39 10.78
N GLN A 108 1.48 13.33 9.62
CA GLN A 108 1.85 14.51 8.84
C GLN A 108 0.62 15.31 8.40
N LEU A 109 -0.42 14.66 7.91
CA LEU A 109 -1.67 15.31 7.55
C LEU A 109 -2.36 15.96 8.76
N LEU A 110 -2.36 15.26 9.91
CA LEU A 110 -2.93 15.79 11.14
C LEU A 110 -2.17 17.03 11.64
N GLU A 111 -0.84 17.01 11.56
CA GLU A 111 0.01 18.14 11.94
C GLU A 111 -0.21 19.33 10.99
N GLU A 112 -0.34 19.09 9.69
CA GLU A 112 -0.64 20.10 8.70
C GLU A 112 -1.99 20.80 9.01
N VAL A 113 -3.03 20.02 9.29
CA VAL A 113 -4.36 20.57 9.68
C VAL A 113 -4.28 21.37 10.98
N ARG A 114 -3.49 20.92 11.97
CA ARG A 114 -3.34 21.59 13.26
C ARG A 114 -2.52 22.88 13.18
N SER A 115 -1.52 22.92 12.32
CA SER A 115 -0.63 24.07 12.16
C SER A 115 -1.17 25.13 11.19
N SER A 116 -2.21 24.81 10.43
CA SER A 116 -2.88 25.73 9.51
C SER A 116 -4.25 26.15 10.03
N ASP A 117 -4.73 27.32 9.61
CA ASP A 117 -6.11 27.76 9.86
C ASP A 117 -7.15 27.04 8.97
N SER A 118 -6.77 25.90 8.37
CA SER A 118 -7.59 25.17 7.44
C SER A 118 -8.29 23.99 8.11
N THR A 119 -9.51 23.70 7.67
CA THR A 119 -10.18 22.44 8.03
C THR A 119 -9.56 21.26 7.28
N TYR A 120 -9.75 20.05 7.78
CA TYR A 120 -9.36 18.81 7.08
C TYR A 120 -9.85 18.80 5.62
N PHE A 121 -11.10 19.20 5.38
CA PHE A 121 -11.67 19.24 4.03
C PHE A 121 -10.93 20.20 3.11
N GLN A 122 -10.59 21.40 3.60
CA GLN A 122 -9.85 22.39 2.82
C GLN A 122 -8.43 21.91 2.49
N THR A 123 -7.74 21.29 3.46
CA THR A 123 -6.43 20.69 3.27
C THR A 123 -6.48 19.56 2.24
N ALA A 124 -7.43 18.64 2.37
CA ALA A 124 -7.62 17.53 1.42
C ALA A 124 -7.95 18.01 0.00
N LEU A 125 -8.79 19.05 -0.11
CA LEU A 125 -9.14 19.65 -1.42
C LEU A 125 -7.91 20.31 -2.06
N ARG A 126 -7.11 21.03 -1.28
CA ARG A 126 -5.87 21.64 -1.78
C ARG A 126 -4.89 20.56 -2.33
N HIS A 127 -4.64 19.50 -1.57
CA HIS A 127 -3.80 18.39 -2.04
C HIS A 127 -4.37 17.74 -3.32
N ALA A 128 -5.68 17.57 -3.41
CA ALA A 128 -6.31 17.02 -4.60
C ALA A 128 -6.15 17.95 -5.82
N GLN A 129 -6.20 19.26 -5.63
CA GLN A 129 -5.95 20.24 -6.69
C GLN A 129 -4.48 20.25 -7.13
N GLU A 130 -3.53 20.25 -6.18
CA GLU A 130 -2.09 20.15 -6.46
C GLU A 130 -1.75 18.88 -7.25
N HIS A 131 -2.30 17.73 -6.87
CA HIS A 131 -2.11 16.48 -7.62
C HIS A 131 -2.72 16.56 -9.02
N ARG A 132 -3.90 17.14 -9.15
CA ARG A 132 -4.55 17.33 -10.46
C ARG A 132 -3.68 18.19 -11.37
N GLU A 133 -3.18 19.32 -10.88
CA GLU A 133 -2.31 20.22 -11.62
C GLU A 133 -1.01 19.52 -12.06
N PHE A 134 -0.37 18.80 -11.13
CA PHE A 134 0.83 18.01 -11.43
C PHE A 134 0.61 17.03 -12.60
N PHE A 135 -0.50 16.29 -12.62
CA PHE A 135 -0.78 15.35 -13.71
C PHE A 135 -1.17 16.04 -15.02
N LEU A 136 -1.82 17.20 -14.96
CA LEU A 136 -2.14 17.97 -16.17
C LEU A 136 -0.92 18.62 -16.80
N ASP A 137 0.04 19.05 -15.96
CA ASP A 137 1.28 19.69 -16.41
C ASP A 137 2.39 18.68 -16.78
N SER A 138 2.14 17.40 -16.59
CA SER A 138 3.07 16.31 -16.93
C SER A 138 2.46 15.44 -18.04
N PRO A 139 2.41 15.94 -19.29
CA PRO A 139 1.84 15.18 -20.40
C PRO A 139 2.68 13.93 -20.67
N LEU A 140 2.01 12.85 -21.07
CA LEU A 140 2.68 11.65 -21.53
C LEU A 140 3.46 11.93 -22.82
N ASP A 141 4.53 11.16 -23.03
CA ASP A 141 5.15 11.09 -24.35
C ASP A 141 4.09 10.68 -25.39
N PRO A 142 3.96 11.37 -26.54
CA PRO A 142 2.93 11.09 -27.52
C PRO A 142 2.91 9.63 -28.01
N ALA A 143 4.06 8.97 -28.08
CA ALA A 143 4.13 7.56 -28.47
C ALA A 143 3.55 6.63 -27.38
N ILE A 144 3.76 6.98 -26.12
CA ILE A 144 3.18 6.25 -24.98
C ILE A 144 1.67 6.50 -24.91
N GLU A 145 1.23 7.72 -25.14
CA GLU A 145 -0.18 8.08 -25.18
C GLU A 145 -0.92 7.28 -26.27
N GLU A 146 -0.37 7.22 -27.49
CA GLU A 146 -0.94 6.44 -28.61
C GLU A 146 -0.99 4.94 -28.26
N GLN A 147 0.04 4.41 -27.62
CA GLN A 147 0.07 3.01 -27.15
C GLN A 147 -1.06 2.73 -26.16
N PHE A 148 -1.27 3.59 -25.16
CA PHE A 148 -2.33 3.42 -24.18
C PHE A 148 -3.73 3.54 -24.81
N ILE A 149 -3.92 4.47 -25.74
CA ILE A 149 -5.19 4.59 -26.50
C ILE A 149 -5.47 3.30 -27.27
N SER A 150 -4.46 2.75 -27.96
CA SER A 150 -4.58 1.49 -28.68
C SER A 150 -4.89 0.31 -27.77
N LEU A 151 -4.21 0.18 -26.64
CA LEU A 151 -4.45 -0.87 -25.66
C LEU A 151 -5.86 -0.78 -25.05
N ALA A 152 -6.33 0.43 -24.74
CA ALA A 152 -7.68 0.65 -24.24
C ALA A 152 -8.76 0.26 -25.27
N ALA A 153 -8.54 0.59 -26.54
CA ALA A 153 -9.46 0.20 -27.64
C ALA A 153 -9.54 -1.32 -27.78
N HIS A 154 -8.40 -2.03 -27.80
CA HIS A 154 -8.35 -3.49 -27.85
C HIS A 154 -9.03 -4.13 -26.63
N SER A 155 -8.77 -3.63 -25.43
CA SER A 155 -9.41 -4.14 -24.20
C SER A 155 -10.94 -4.04 -24.25
N LEU A 156 -11.49 -2.96 -24.82
CA LEU A 156 -12.93 -2.81 -25.00
C LEU A 156 -13.51 -3.77 -26.05
N GLU A 157 -12.75 -4.08 -27.11
CA GLU A 157 -13.15 -5.08 -28.12
C GLU A 157 -13.13 -6.49 -27.50
N ASP A 158 -12.08 -6.82 -26.76
CA ASP A 158 -11.96 -8.10 -26.06
C ASP A 158 -13.07 -8.30 -25.02
N GLN A 159 -13.40 -7.26 -24.26
CA GLN A 159 -14.51 -7.29 -23.32
C GLN A 159 -15.84 -7.61 -24.03
N LYS A 160 -16.14 -6.93 -25.14
CA LYS A 160 -17.37 -7.18 -25.91
C LYS A 160 -17.40 -8.61 -26.47
N ALA A 161 -16.25 -9.13 -26.92
CA ALA A 161 -16.14 -10.50 -27.40
C ALA A 161 -16.41 -11.53 -26.29
N ILE A 162 -15.88 -11.30 -25.09
CA ILE A 162 -16.09 -12.14 -23.90
C ILE A 162 -17.57 -12.10 -23.50
N GLU A 163 -18.17 -10.91 -23.40
CA GLU A 163 -19.59 -10.73 -23.05
C GLU A 163 -20.51 -11.41 -24.08
N ALA A 164 -20.18 -11.33 -25.39
CA ALA A 164 -20.95 -11.99 -26.44
C ALA A 164 -20.79 -13.52 -26.43
N ALA A 165 -19.70 -14.05 -25.96
CA ALA A 165 -19.41 -15.49 -25.82
C ALA A 165 -19.97 -16.10 -24.54
N ASP A 166 -20.31 -15.29 -23.54
CA ASP A 166 -20.85 -15.74 -22.25
C ASP A 166 -22.31 -16.17 -22.43
N THR A 167 -22.52 -17.49 -22.40
CA THR A 167 -23.85 -18.12 -22.53
C THR A 167 -24.35 -18.69 -21.20
N GLN A 168 -23.65 -18.46 -20.08
CA GLN A 168 -24.05 -18.95 -18.76
C GLN A 168 -24.96 -17.94 -18.08
N SER A 169 -26.19 -18.35 -17.73
CA SER A 169 -27.03 -17.60 -16.81
C SER A 169 -26.59 -17.95 -15.37
N PHE A 170 -26.48 -16.95 -14.53
CA PHE A 170 -26.38 -17.11 -13.08
C PHE A 170 -27.80 -17.38 -12.55
N ASP A 171 -28.17 -18.68 -12.46
CA ASP A 171 -29.38 -19.12 -11.75
C ASP A 171 -29.04 -19.45 -10.30
#